data_cdeb6de5c0b696a0668cb58a58ded970
#
_entry.id   cdeb6de5c0b696a0668cb58a58ded970
#
_cell.length_a   1.000
_cell.length_b   1.000
_cell.length_c   1.000
_cell.angle_alpha   90.00
_cell.angle_beta   90.00
_cell.angle_gamma   90.00
#
_symmetry.space_group_name_H-M   'P 1'
#
loop_
_entity.id
_entity.type
_entity.pdbx_description
1 polymer ?
#
loop_
_entity_poly.entity_id
_entity_poly.type
_entity_poly.pdbx_seq_one_letter_code
_entity_poly.pdbx_strand_id
1 'polypeptide(L)'
;MIKSQSRPLLFLYIIFAYVIAFSLWWAYLLYCKNELSFKEMIELKSLSYQTNSANKNKSYFLSDDYLSIQNKYERQKKMIMSEGVFFIGILMVGFIFVRRSFKKELTLANRQKNFLLSITHELKSPLASIKLVMQTLLKRNLPEESKTKFVNNSLFDIERLESLVDNILIATKFENDNYGFIKEEVDISYMLHLLKNKYEMNNKKNIHFNFQIENDIYINADKTGLTSVFVNLIDNAIKYSEENTSINITLRKEDDKCKFIIEDEGAGIPNDEKEKIFDKFYRIGNEETRKAKGTGLGLYIVNNIIKYHEGTIELKNNTPQGTIFTIILNTIN
;
A
#
# COMPACT_ATOMS: atom_id res chain seq x y z
N MET A 1 -4.29 4.94 -23.01
CA MET A 1 -4.79 5.36 -21.67
C MET A 1 -3.70 5.92 -20.74
N ILE A 2 -2.42 5.74 -21.01
CA ILE A 2 -1.25 6.23 -20.25
C ILE A 2 -1.10 7.78 -20.34
N LYS A 3 -1.59 8.41 -21.42
CA LYS A 3 -1.46 9.87 -21.65
C LYS A 3 -2.27 10.78 -20.70
N SER A 4 -3.31 10.29 -20.02
CA SER A 4 -4.13 11.12 -19.12
C SER A 4 -3.52 11.29 -17.72
N GLN A 5 -2.74 10.33 -17.25
CA GLN A 5 -2.15 10.36 -15.90
C GLN A 5 -0.87 11.22 -15.79
N SER A 6 -0.23 11.55 -16.92
CA SER A 6 0.97 12.38 -16.96
C SER A 6 0.67 13.89 -16.88
N ARG A 7 -0.54 14.32 -17.20
CA ARG A 7 -0.92 15.73 -17.25
C ARG A 7 -0.80 16.47 -15.90
N PRO A 8 -1.33 15.96 -14.77
CA PRO A 8 -1.22 16.66 -13.49
C PRO A 8 0.22 16.70 -12.96
N LEU A 9 1.02 15.66 -13.22
CA LEU A 9 2.45 15.67 -12.89
C LEU A 9 3.21 16.68 -13.75
N LEU A 10 2.92 16.78 -15.03
CA LEU A 10 3.51 17.77 -15.92
C LEU A 10 3.17 19.21 -15.44
N PHE A 11 1.93 19.43 -15.03
CA PHE A 11 1.50 20.72 -14.48
C PHE A 11 2.27 21.09 -13.20
N LEU A 12 2.48 20.13 -12.30
CA LEU A 12 3.30 20.30 -11.10
C LEU A 12 4.75 20.71 -11.45
N TYR A 13 5.36 20.07 -12.45
CA TYR A 13 6.71 20.42 -12.91
C TYR A 13 6.77 21.83 -13.51
N ILE A 14 5.77 22.24 -14.28
CA ILE A 14 5.69 23.59 -14.87
C ILE A 14 5.59 24.64 -13.77
N ILE A 15 4.71 24.45 -12.78
CA ILE A 15 4.57 25.38 -11.65
C ILE A 15 5.89 25.49 -10.89
N PHE A 16 6.54 24.36 -10.59
CA PHE A 16 7.79 24.35 -9.86
C PHE A 16 8.93 25.07 -10.63
N ALA A 17 9.04 24.82 -11.94
CA ALA A 17 10.01 25.50 -12.80
C ALA A 17 9.75 27.02 -12.81
N TYR A 18 8.49 27.45 -12.88
CA TYR A 18 8.10 28.87 -12.82
C TYR A 18 8.51 29.50 -11.49
N VAL A 19 8.23 28.86 -10.37
CA VAL A 19 8.59 29.37 -9.02
C VAL A 19 10.09 29.49 -8.87
N ILE A 20 10.87 28.51 -9.34
CA ILE A 20 12.35 28.61 -9.33
C ILE A 20 12.82 29.76 -10.21
N ALA A 21 12.32 29.86 -11.44
CA ALA A 21 12.71 30.93 -12.35
C ALA A 21 12.41 32.32 -11.77
N PHE A 22 11.22 32.47 -11.14
CA PHE A 22 10.84 33.70 -10.45
C PHE A 22 11.75 34.01 -9.26
N SER A 23 12.11 33.00 -8.45
CA SER A 23 13.01 33.18 -7.30
C SER A 23 14.43 33.58 -7.73
N LEU A 24 14.95 33.00 -8.80
CA LEU A 24 16.25 33.36 -9.37
C LEU A 24 16.24 34.79 -9.96
N TRP A 25 15.16 35.15 -10.68
CA TRP A 25 15.00 36.50 -11.22
C TRP A 25 14.92 37.56 -10.11
N TRP A 26 14.18 37.26 -9.02
CA TRP A 26 14.09 38.14 -7.87
C TRP A 26 15.42 38.34 -7.15
N ALA A 27 16.18 37.25 -6.92
CA ALA A 27 17.50 37.31 -6.33
C ALA A 27 18.49 38.12 -7.20
N TYR A 28 18.40 37.96 -8.52
CA TYR A 28 19.19 38.75 -9.49
C TYR A 28 18.84 40.25 -9.42
N LEU A 29 17.55 40.58 -9.32
CA LEU A 29 17.10 41.96 -9.17
C LEU A 29 17.64 42.62 -7.90
N LEU A 30 17.59 41.90 -6.77
CA LEU A 30 18.13 42.37 -5.48
C LEU A 30 19.64 42.56 -5.56
N TYR A 31 20.34 41.65 -6.23
CA TYR A 31 21.78 41.77 -6.46
C TYR A 31 22.11 43.03 -7.28
N CYS A 32 21.45 43.25 -8.40
CA CYS A 32 21.64 44.46 -9.23
C CYS A 32 21.37 45.75 -8.50
N LYS A 33 20.27 45.76 -7.70
CA LYS A 33 19.90 46.93 -6.88
C LYS A 33 20.95 47.23 -5.81
N ASN A 34 21.51 46.22 -5.17
CA ASN A 34 22.58 46.36 -4.18
C ASN A 34 23.85 46.89 -4.82
N GLU A 35 24.21 46.42 -6.02
CA GLU A 35 25.38 46.91 -6.79
C GLU A 35 25.20 48.38 -7.20
N LEU A 36 24.02 48.74 -7.71
CA LEU A 36 23.74 50.12 -8.10
C LEU A 36 23.83 51.08 -6.91
N SER A 37 23.17 50.71 -5.78
CA SER A 37 23.23 51.51 -4.54
C SER A 37 24.65 51.67 -4.00
N PHE A 38 25.50 50.65 -4.15
CA PHE A 38 26.92 50.73 -3.76
C PHE A 38 27.66 51.75 -4.63
N LYS A 39 27.49 51.70 -5.97
CA LYS A 39 28.15 52.64 -6.92
C LYS A 39 27.72 54.10 -6.64
N GLU A 40 26.41 54.34 -6.49
CA GLU A 40 25.89 55.68 -6.19
C GLU A 40 26.43 56.21 -4.88
N MET A 41 26.51 55.36 -3.83
CA MET A 41 27.03 55.78 -2.51
C MET A 41 28.52 56.11 -2.54
N ILE A 42 29.32 55.35 -3.33
CA ILE A 42 30.75 55.66 -3.52
C ILE A 42 30.91 57.00 -4.23
N GLU A 43 30.16 57.22 -5.32
CA GLU A 43 30.26 58.45 -6.12
C GLU A 43 29.97 59.69 -5.26
N LEU A 44 28.83 59.67 -4.53
CA LEU A 44 28.42 60.77 -3.64
C LEU A 44 29.45 61.04 -2.54
N LYS A 45 29.98 59.97 -1.92
CA LYS A 45 30.96 60.12 -0.83
C LYS A 45 32.34 60.54 -1.34
N SER A 46 32.75 60.07 -2.53
CA SER A 46 34.03 60.50 -3.11
C SER A 46 34.04 61.97 -3.51
N LEU A 47 32.95 62.50 -4.01
CA LEU A 47 32.76 63.94 -4.31
C LEU A 47 32.83 64.78 -3.02
N SER A 48 32.14 64.35 -1.97
CA SER A 48 32.20 65.04 -0.68
C SER A 48 33.57 64.99 0.01
N TYR A 49 34.33 63.91 -0.22
CA TYR A 49 35.68 63.77 0.34
C TYR A 49 36.68 64.68 -0.38
N GLN A 50 36.57 64.90 -1.69
CA GLN A 50 37.46 65.80 -2.45
C GLN A 50 37.20 67.28 -2.17
N THR A 51 35.98 67.65 -1.77
CA THR A 51 35.65 69.06 -1.46
C THR A 51 36.18 69.45 -0.10
N ASN A 52 36.59 68.52 0.76
CA ASN A 52 37.14 68.81 2.08
C ASN A 52 38.64 69.13 1.99
N SER A 53 39.03 70.33 2.35
CA SER A 53 40.39 70.88 2.21
C SER A 53 41.46 70.10 2.97
N ALA A 54 41.13 69.38 4.03
CA ALA A 54 42.03 68.53 4.81
C ALA A 54 42.45 67.22 4.09
N ASN A 55 41.77 66.82 2.99
CA ASN A 55 41.97 65.57 2.35
C ASN A 55 42.54 65.66 0.91
N LYS A 56 43.02 66.86 0.48
CA LYS A 56 43.46 67.15 -0.89
C LYS A 56 44.50 66.18 -1.48
N ASN A 57 45.25 65.45 -0.66
CA ASN A 57 46.30 64.53 -1.08
C ASN A 57 46.09 63.06 -0.69
N LYS A 58 44.91 62.69 -0.14
CA LYS A 58 44.61 61.32 0.27
C LYS A 58 43.58 60.67 -0.65
N SER A 59 43.83 59.43 -1.05
CA SER A 59 42.88 58.66 -1.85
C SER A 59 41.65 58.25 -1.01
N TYR A 60 40.44 58.54 -1.48
CA TYR A 60 39.17 58.13 -0.83
C TYR A 60 39.11 56.63 -0.61
N PHE A 61 39.63 55.82 -1.55
CA PHE A 61 39.61 54.35 -1.47
C PHE A 61 40.42 53.77 -0.31
N LEU A 62 41.24 54.53 0.36
CA LEU A 62 41.98 54.14 1.58
C LEU A 62 41.36 54.67 2.86
N SER A 63 40.19 55.32 2.79
CA SER A 63 39.51 55.87 3.96
C SER A 63 38.70 54.83 4.70
N ASP A 64 38.52 55.01 6.03
CA ASP A 64 37.65 54.14 6.85
C ASP A 64 36.20 54.17 6.37
N ASP A 65 35.75 55.32 5.83
CA ASP A 65 34.43 55.48 5.25
C ASP A 65 34.20 54.54 4.06
N TYR A 66 35.18 54.45 3.13
CA TYR A 66 35.11 53.52 2.00
C TYR A 66 35.09 52.06 2.45
N LEU A 67 35.95 51.70 3.40
CA LEU A 67 36.01 50.32 3.93
C LEU A 67 34.68 49.94 4.61
N SER A 68 34.04 50.86 5.32
CA SER A 68 32.76 50.66 5.97
C SER A 68 31.63 50.36 4.94
N ILE A 69 31.59 51.13 3.84
CA ILE A 69 30.61 50.98 2.75
C ILE A 69 30.85 49.68 2.01
N GLN A 70 32.11 49.33 1.72
CA GLN A 70 32.50 48.09 1.06
C GLN A 70 32.13 46.87 1.92
N ASN A 71 32.40 46.92 3.23
CA ASN A 71 32.03 45.84 4.13
C ASN A 71 30.49 45.65 4.22
N LYS A 72 29.75 46.74 4.20
CA LYS A 72 28.29 46.69 4.16
C LYS A 72 27.76 46.07 2.89
N TYR A 73 28.32 46.42 1.73
CA TYR A 73 27.99 45.85 0.43
C TYR A 73 28.24 44.34 0.39
N GLU A 74 29.48 43.92 0.79
CA GLU A 74 29.82 42.50 0.81
C GLU A 74 28.97 41.68 1.78
N ARG A 75 28.59 42.26 2.93
CA ARG A 75 27.67 41.62 3.88
C ARG A 75 26.27 41.47 3.29
N GLN A 76 25.73 42.49 2.63
CA GLN A 76 24.42 42.42 1.95
C GLN A 76 24.44 41.41 0.80
N LYS A 77 25.49 41.39 0.00
CA LYS A 77 25.69 40.41 -1.08
C LYS A 77 25.67 38.97 -0.55
N LYS A 78 26.42 38.68 0.52
CA LYS A 78 26.41 37.35 1.16
C LYS A 78 25.03 36.99 1.71
N MET A 79 24.32 37.94 2.29
CA MET A 79 22.97 37.74 2.81
C MET A 79 22.00 37.38 1.66
N ILE A 80 21.97 38.12 0.55
CA ILE A 80 21.11 37.84 -0.61
C ILE A 80 21.40 36.43 -1.17
N MET A 81 22.67 36.06 -1.30
CA MET A 81 23.06 34.75 -1.80
C MET A 81 22.63 33.62 -0.85
N SER A 82 22.86 33.78 0.47
CA SER A 82 22.49 32.75 1.45
C SER A 82 20.96 32.58 1.56
N GLU A 83 20.20 33.66 1.52
CA GLU A 83 18.73 33.61 1.48
C GLU A 83 18.23 32.92 0.21
N GLY A 84 18.80 33.26 -0.96
CA GLY A 84 18.45 32.62 -2.23
C GLY A 84 18.67 31.10 -2.21
N VAL A 85 19.82 30.65 -1.73
CA VAL A 85 20.14 29.22 -1.58
C VAL A 85 19.19 28.53 -0.61
N PHE A 86 18.90 29.18 0.53
CA PHE A 86 17.97 28.66 1.54
C PHE A 86 16.55 28.49 0.98
N PHE A 87 16.02 29.49 0.27
CA PHE A 87 14.70 29.40 -0.37
C PHE A 87 14.61 28.29 -1.41
N ILE A 88 15.64 28.15 -2.26
CA ILE A 88 15.68 27.07 -3.24
C ILE A 88 15.71 25.71 -2.55
N GLY A 89 16.47 25.57 -1.44
CA GLY A 89 16.50 24.35 -0.62
C GLY A 89 15.12 23.95 -0.08
N ILE A 90 14.40 24.91 0.51
CA ILE A 90 13.04 24.67 1.02
C ILE A 90 12.08 24.28 -0.12
N LEU A 91 12.13 24.98 -1.26
CA LEU A 91 11.30 24.66 -2.42
C LEU A 91 11.58 23.24 -2.94
N MET A 92 12.83 22.83 -3.00
CA MET A 92 13.21 21.46 -3.39
C MET A 92 12.62 20.40 -2.46
N VAL A 93 12.77 20.59 -1.14
CA VAL A 93 12.22 19.67 -0.14
C VAL A 93 10.69 19.60 -0.26
N GLY A 94 10.02 20.75 -0.35
CA GLY A 94 8.57 20.81 -0.56
C GLY A 94 8.12 20.10 -1.83
N PHE A 95 8.83 20.29 -2.94
CA PHE A 95 8.54 19.62 -4.20
C PHE A 95 8.68 18.09 -4.12
N ILE A 96 9.75 17.60 -3.48
CA ILE A 96 9.96 16.15 -3.28
C ILE A 96 8.81 15.56 -2.46
N PHE A 97 8.39 16.26 -1.40
CA PHE A 97 7.28 15.84 -0.56
C PHE A 97 5.96 15.77 -1.33
N VAL A 98 5.59 16.83 -2.04
CA VAL A 98 4.35 16.89 -2.87
C VAL A 98 4.37 15.82 -3.95
N ARG A 99 5.50 15.65 -4.66
CA ARG A 99 5.66 14.61 -5.68
C ARG A 99 5.45 13.20 -5.12
N ARG A 100 6.04 12.91 -3.94
CA ARG A 100 5.88 11.60 -3.28
C ARG A 100 4.43 11.35 -2.86
N SER A 101 3.79 12.35 -2.25
CA SER A 101 2.39 12.27 -1.82
C SER A 101 1.47 12.03 -3.02
N PHE A 102 1.62 12.82 -4.08
CA PHE A 102 0.82 12.69 -5.29
C PHE A 102 1.01 11.33 -5.99
N LYS A 103 2.24 10.82 -6.05
CA LYS A 103 2.51 9.48 -6.60
C LYS A 103 1.83 8.39 -5.78
N LYS A 104 1.84 8.51 -4.45
CA LYS A 104 1.17 7.57 -3.54
C LYS A 104 -0.34 7.56 -3.78
N GLU A 105 -0.95 8.74 -3.89
CA GLU A 105 -2.38 8.91 -4.14
C GLU A 105 -2.82 8.32 -5.50
N LEU A 106 -2.06 8.60 -6.56
CA LEU A 106 -2.32 8.00 -7.88
C LEU A 106 -2.22 6.48 -7.87
N THR A 107 -1.24 5.93 -7.15
CA THR A 107 -1.09 4.48 -7.02
C THR A 107 -2.28 3.87 -6.30
N LEU A 108 -2.76 4.51 -5.22
CA LEU A 108 -3.93 4.07 -4.47
C LEU A 108 -5.20 4.14 -5.33
N ALA A 109 -5.42 5.24 -6.04
CA ALA A 109 -6.56 5.40 -6.95
C ALA A 109 -6.57 4.33 -8.07
N ASN A 110 -5.41 4.00 -8.63
CA ASN A 110 -5.29 2.93 -9.62
C ASN A 110 -5.58 1.55 -9.01
N ARG A 111 -5.05 1.26 -7.82
CA ARG A 111 -5.36 0.02 -7.09
C ARG A 111 -6.87 -0.12 -6.83
N GLN A 112 -7.51 0.96 -6.39
CA GLN A 112 -8.96 0.99 -6.15
C GLN A 112 -9.77 0.78 -7.43
N LYS A 113 -9.39 1.41 -8.54
CA LYS A 113 -10.02 1.19 -9.85
C LYS A 113 -9.89 -0.26 -10.29
N ASN A 114 -8.70 -0.83 -10.18
CA ASN A 114 -8.42 -2.21 -10.56
C ASN A 114 -9.17 -3.21 -9.68
N PHE A 115 -9.30 -2.91 -8.39
CA PHE A 115 -10.14 -3.66 -7.47
C PHE A 115 -11.61 -3.68 -7.93
N LEU A 116 -12.20 -2.52 -8.27
CA LEU A 116 -13.58 -2.45 -8.75
C LEU A 116 -13.80 -3.27 -10.03
N LEU A 117 -12.84 -3.23 -10.97
CA LEU A 117 -12.88 -4.05 -12.18
C LEU A 117 -12.79 -5.53 -11.82
N SER A 118 -11.86 -5.92 -10.95
CA SER A 118 -11.67 -7.32 -10.53
C SER A 118 -12.91 -7.86 -9.81
N ILE A 119 -13.49 -7.12 -8.87
CA ILE A 119 -14.75 -7.50 -8.19
C ILE A 119 -15.87 -7.70 -9.19
N THR A 120 -16.04 -6.76 -10.12
CA THR A 120 -17.09 -6.88 -11.13
C THR A 120 -16.96 -8.19 -11.93
N HIS A 121 -15.73 -8.55 -12.29
CA HIS A 121 -15.47 -9.82 -12.98
C HIS A 121 -15.70 -11.04 -12.08
N GLU A 122 -15.24 -11.00 -10.82
CA GLU A 122 -15.40 -12.11 -9.85
C GLU A 122 -16.87 -12.32 -9.45
N LEU A 123 -17.71 -11.30 -9.47
CA LEU A 123 -19.16 -11.41 -9.25
C LEU A 123 -19.87 -11.90 -10.52
N LYS A 124 -19.49 -11.41 -11.70
CA LYS A 124 -20.18 -11.72 -12.95
C LYS A 124 -20.00 -13.18 -13.38
N SER A 125 -18.83 -13.78 -13.13
CA SER A 125 -18.52 -15.15 -13.53
C SER A 125 -19.44 -16.20 -12.88
N PRO A 126 -19.53 -16.30 -11.52
CA PRO A 126 -20.42 -17.26 -10.87
C PRO A 126 -21.91 -16.96 -11.14
N LEU A 127 -22.31 -15.69 -11.22
CA LEU A 127 -23.67 -15.30 -11.55
C LEU A 127 -24.07 -15.79 -12.95
N ALA A 128 -23.17 -15.71 -13.93
CA ALA A 128 -23.39 -16.23 -15.27
C ALA A 128 -23.48 -17.77 -15.27
N SER A 129 -22.67 -18.46 -14.47
CA SER A 129 -22.70 -19.91 -14.28
C SER A 129 -24.04 -20.36 -13.71
N ILE A 130 -24.47 -19.76 -12.59
CA ILE A 130 -25.75 -20.05 -11.95
C ILE A 130 -26.90 -19.82 -12.94
N LYS A 131 -26.91 -18.68 -13.64
CA LYS A 131 -27.93 -18.38 -14.66
C LYS A 131 -27.99 -19.44 -15.75
N LEU A 132 -26.84 -19.88 -16.26
CA LEU A 132 -26.78 -20.91 -17.28
C LEU A 132 -27.33 -22.26 -16.78
N VAL A 133 -26.96 -22.66 -15.56
CA VAL A 133 -27.48 -23.88 -14.92
C VAL A 133 -29.00 -23.79 -14.78
N MET A 134 -29.54 -22.69 -14.24
CA MET A 134 -30.99 -22.51 -14.11
C MET A 134 -31.70 -22.58 -15.46
N GLN A 135 -31.16 -21.93 -16.49
CA GLN A 135 -31.72 -22.01 -17.85
C GLN A 135 -31.66 -23.42 -18.44
N THR A 136 -30.61 -24.18 -18.11
CA THR A 136 -30.45 -25.58 -18.60
C THR A 136 -31.46 -26.50 -17.91
N LEU A 137 -31.63 -26.37 -16.59
CA LEU A 137 -32.62 -27.14 -15.83
C LEU A 137 -34.05 -26.86 -16.28
N LEU A 138 -34.40 -25.63 -16.67
CA LEU A 138 -35.72 -25.26 -17.18
C LEU A 138 -36.00 -25.79 -18.60
N LYS A 139 -34.95 -25.89 -19.45
CA LYS A 139 -35.13 -26.21 -20.90
C LYS A 139 -34.90 -27.68 -21.26
N ARG A 140 -34.21 -28.43 -20.39
CA ARG A 140 -33.77 -29.80 -20.68
C ARG A 140 -34.24 -30.76 -19.60
N ASN A 141 -34.80 -31.89 -20.04
CA ASN A 141 -35.08 -33.00 -19.13
C ASN A 141 -33.78 -33.79 -18.91
N LEU A 142 -33.11 -33.56 -17.78
CA LEU A 142 -31.83 -34.16 -17.44
C LEU A 142 -32.02 -35.36 -16.51
N PRO A 143 -31.10 -36.37 -16.55
CA PRO A 143 -31.06 -37.42 -15.54
C PRO A 143 -30.86 -36.79 -14.10
N GLU A 144 -31.45 -37.42 -13.08
CA GLU A 144 -31.41 -36.92 -11.68
C GLU A 144 -29.97 -36.69 -11.17
N GLU A 145 -29.03 -37.58 -11.51
CA GLU A 145 -27.62 -37.42 -11.15
C GLU A 145 -27.02 -36.11 -11.71
N SER A 146 -27.33 -35.81 -13.00
CA SER A 146 -26.88 -34.55 -13.63
C SER A 146 -27.53 -33.31 -13.00
N LYS A 147 -28.82 -33.38 -12.66
CA LYS A 147 -29.55 -32.31 -11.98
C LYS A 147 -28.88 -32.02 -10.64
N THR A 148 -28.64 -33.05 -9.82
CA THR A 148 -27.99 -32.95 -8.52
C THR A 148 -26.60 -32.32 -8.64
N LYS A 149 -25.80 -32.75 -9.63
CA LYS A 149 -24.47 -32.18 -9.89
C LYS A 149 -24.55 -30.69 -10.27
N PHE A 150 -25.50 -30.29 -11.13
CA PHE A 150 -25.68 -28.88 -11.50
C PHE A 150 -26.13 -28.01 -10.34
N VAL A 151 -27.06 -28.50 -9.51
CA VAL A 151 -27.53 -27.80 -8.31
C VAL A 151 -26.36 -27.61 -7.33
N ASN A 152 -25.60 -28.66 -7.04
CA ASN A 152 -24.45 -28.58 -6.13
C ASN A 152 -23.37 -27.60 -6.63
N ASN A 153 -23.09 -27.57 -7.94
CA ASN A 153 -22.18 -26.59 -8.50
C ASN A 153 -22.71 -25.14 -8.33
N SER A 154 -24.03 -24.95 -8.50
CA SER A 154 -24.64 -23.63 -8.29
C SER A 154 -24.59 -23.19 -6.84
N LEU A 155 -24.81 -24.10 -5.88
CA LEU A 155 -24.68 -23.82 -4.45
C LEU A 155 -23.23 -23.41 -4.11
N PHE A 156 -22.24 -24.09 -4.67
CA PHE A 156 -20.84 -23.70 -4.51
C PHE A 156 -20.52 -22.31 -5.08
N ASP A 157 -21.10 -21.96 -6.24
CA ASP A 157 -20.96 -20.63 -6.83
C ASP A 157 -21.63 -19.55 -5.96
N ILE A 158 -22.76 -19.85 -5.28
CA ILE A 158 -23.44 -18.97 -4.32
C ILE A 158 -22.57 -18.76 -3.09
N GLU A 159 -22.07 -19.82 -2.45
CA GLU A 159 -21.18 -19.72 -1.29
C GLU A 159 -19.93 -18.87 -1.58
N ARG A 160 -19.39 -18.99 -2.80
CA ARG A 160 -18.29 -18.16 -3.24
C ARG A 160 -18.65 -16.68 -3.36
N LEU A 161 -19.87 -16.36 -3.85
CA LEU A 161 -20.38 -14.99 -3.91
C LEU A 161 -20.58 -14.41 -2.50
N GLU A 162 -21.17 -15.19 -1.58
CA GLU A 162 -21.35 -14.79 -0.18
C GLU A 162 -19.99 -14.46 0.47
N SER A 163 -19.00 -15.35 0.35
CA SER A 163 -17.65 -15.12 0.87
C SER A 163 -17.00 -13.85 0.29
N LEU A 164 -17.23 -13.56 -0.99
CA LEU A 164 -16.72 -12.33 -1.62
C LEU A 164 -17.39 -11.08 -1.05
N VAL A 165 -18.71 -11.11 -0.85
CA VAL A 165 -19.48 -10.01 -0.22
C VAL A 165 -19.03 -9.79 1.22
N ASP A 166 -18.88 -10.85 2.00
CA ASP A 166 -18.41 -10.79 3.39
C ASP A 166 -17.01 -10.18 3.48
N ASN A 167 -16.10 -10.57 2.59
CA ASN A 167 -14.76 -9.98 2.51
C ASN A 167 -14.82 -8.47 2.21
N ILE A 168 -15.73 -8.01 1.35
CA ILE A 168 -15.92 -6.58 1.09
C ILE A 168 -16.45 -5.87 2.34
N LEU A 169 -17.46 -6.44 3.01
CA LEU A 169 -18.05 -5.87 4.22
C LEU A 169 -17.03 -5.79 5.36
N ILE A 170 -16.24 -6.85 5.58
CA ILE A 170 -15.16 -6.86 6.58
C ILE A 170 -14.12 -5.77 6.23
N ALA A 171 -13.69 -5.67 4.97
CA ALA A 171 -12.72 -4.67 4.56
C ALA A 171 -13.22 -3.22 4.71
N THR A 172 -14.53 -2.97 4.59
CA THR A 172 -15.14 -1.64 4.82
C THR A 172 -15.29 -1.31 6.30
N LYS A 173 -15.56 -2.30 7.15
CA LYS A 173 -15.58 -2.11 8.60
C LYS A 173 -14.25 -1.58 9.14
N PHE A 174 -13.13 -2.04 8.60
CA PHE A 174 -11.80 -1.57 9.01
C PHE A 174 -11.48 -0.11 8.61
N GLU A 175 -12.24 0.52 7.71
CA GLU A 175 -12.04 1.92 7.34
C GLU A 175 -12.72 2.92 8.30
N ASN A 176 -13.74 2.48 9.02
CA ASN A 176 -14.62 3.36 9.80
C ASN A 176 -14.32 3.40 11.31
N ASP A 177 -13.21 2.83 11.79
CA ASP A 177 -12.83 2.66 13.21
C ASP A 177 -13.94 2.04 14.10
N ASN A 178 -15.07 1.69 13.54
CA ASN A 178 -16.22 1.13 14.23
C ASN A 178 -16.29 -0.39 13.96
N TYR A 179 -15.33 -1.09 14.55
CA TYR A 179 -15.32 -2.55 14.50
C TYR A 179 -16.45 -3.11 15.36
N GLY A 180 -17.58 -3.43 14.77
CA GLY A 180 -18.64 -4.18 15.44
C GLY A 180 -18.32 -5.68 15.56
N PHE A 181 -17.04 -6.03 15.81
CA PHE A 181 -16.65 -7.40 16.09
C PHE A 181 -16.99 -7.75 17.54
N ILE A 182 -17.66 -8.86 17.74
CA ILE A 182 -18.01 -9.37 19.05
C ILE A 182 -17.05 -10.50 19.38
N LYS A 183 -16.19 -10.27 20.38
CA LYS A 183 -15.31 -11.34 20.89
C LYS A 183 -16.11 -12.29 21.76
N GLU A 184 -16.00 -13.57 21.47
CA GLU A 184 -16.57 -14.68 22.22
C GLU A 184 -15.53 -15.77 22.38
N GLU A 185 -15.78 -16.73 23.26
CA GLU A 185 -14.95 -17.93 23.37
C GLU A 185 -15.14 -18.80 22.14
N VAL A 186 -14.06 -19.04 21.39
CA VAL A 186 -14.06 -19.78 20.13
C VAL A 186 -13.14 -20.97 20.23
N ASP A 187 -13.66 -22.18 19.97
CA ASP A 187 -12.87 -23.39 19.74
C ASP A 187 -12.30 -23.37 18.32
N ILE A 188 -11.02 -23.00 18.21
CA ILE A 188 -10.34 -22.95 16.91
C ILE A 188 -10.01 -24.36 16.37
N SER A 189 -9.81 -25.33 17.24
CA SER A 189 -9.58 -26.72 16.84
C SER A 189 -10.79 -27.25 16.10
N TYR A 190 -11.97 -27.11 16.68
CA TYR A 190 -13.23 -27.51 16.04
C TYR A 190 -13.49 -26.74 14.71
N MET A 191 -13.23 -25.43 14.69
CA MET A 191 -13.35 -24.63 13.47
C MET A 191 -12.47 -25.15 12.34
N LEU A 192 -11.20 -25.49 12.63
CA LEU A 192 -10.28 -26.02 11.63
C LEU A 192 -10.66 -27.44 11.20
N HIS A 193 -11.23 -28.26 12.07
CA HIS A 193 -11.78 -29.58 11.68
C HIS A 193 -12.96 -29.45 10.70
N LEU A 194 -13.83 -28.46 10.88
CA LEU A 194 -14.90 -28.18 9.92
C LEU A 194 -14.34 -27.76 8.55
N LEU A 195 -13.34 -26.87 8.55
CA LEU A 195 -12.68 -26.45 7.31
C LEU A 195 -11.93 -27.60 6.62
N LYS A 196 -11.24 -28.47 7.39
CA LYS A 196 -10.61 -29.68 6.86
C LYS A 196 -11.61 -30.50 6.03
N ASN A 197 -12.76 -30.85 6.63
CA ASN A 197 -13.77 -31.64 5.93
C ASN A 197 -14.26 -30.96 4.66
N LYS A 198 -14.49 -29.64 4.70
CA LYS A 198 -14.92 -28.83 3.54
C LYS A 198 -13.91 -28.90 2.37
N TYR A 199 -12.61 -28.71 2.68
CA TYR A 199 -11.58 -28.65 1.64
C TYR A 199 -11.17 -30.01 1.10
N GLU A 200 -11.14 -31.06 1.93
CA GLU A 200 -10.90 -32.45 1.47
C GLU A 200 -11.99 -32.93 0.51
N MET A 201 -13.28 -32.61 0.79
CA MET A 201 -14.40 -32.97 -0.08
C MET A 201 -14.40 -32.23 -1.42
N ASN A 202 -13.86 -31.03 -1.49
CA ASN A 202 -13.90 -30.14 -2.67
C ASN A 202 -12.56 -29.99 -3.40
N ASN A 203 -11.69 -30.98 -3.28
CA ASN A 203 -10.30 -30.94 -3.78
C ASN A 203 -10.21 -31.14 -5.31
N LYS A 204 -10.43 -30.09 -6.08
CA LYS A 204 -10.40 -30.10 -7.55
C LYS A 204 -8.99 -30.18 -8.17
N LYS A 205 -7.94 -29.78 -7.41
CA LYS A 205 -6.55 -29.76 -7.87
C LYS A 205 -5.71 -30.95 -7.44
N ASN A 206 -6.33 -31.96 -6.80
CA ASN A 206 -5.63 -33.09 -6.21
C ASN A 206 -4.50 -32.66 -5.24
N ILE A 207 -4.76 -31.63 -4.44
CA ILE A 207 -3.81 -31.15 -3.44
C ILE A 207 -3.78 -32.13 -2.26
N HIS A 208 -2.59 -32.47 -1.79
CA HIS A 208 -2.42 -33.32 -0.60
C HIS A 208 -2.48 -32.44 0.65
N PHE A 209 -3.67 -32.38 1.30
CA PHE A 209 -3.83 -31.70 2.57
C PHE A 209 -3.30 -32.53 3.73
N ASN A 210 -2.40 -31.97 4.54
CA ASN A 210 -1.91 -32.55 5.77
C ASN A 210 -2.29 -31.65 6.94
N PHE A 211 -3.34 -32.05 7.67
CA PHE A 211 -3.84 -31.32 8.84
C PHE A 211 -3.31 -31.94 10.14
N GLN A 212 -2.55 -31.17 10.91
CA GLN A 212 -2.09 -31.50 12.25
C GLN A 212 -2.73 -30.50 13.22
N ILE A 213 -3.88 -30.86 13.79
CA ILE A 213 -4.69 -29.99 14.64
C ILE A 213 -4.67 -30.54 16.04
N GLU A 214 -4.08 -29.79 16.98
CA GLU A 214 -4.18 -30.05 18.39
C GLU A 214 -5.58 -29.67 18.89
N ASN A 215 -6.20 -30.53 19.72
CA ASN A 215 -7.57 -30.34 20.20
C ASN A 215 -7.64 -29.34 21.37
N ASP A 216 -8.84 -28.87 21.64
CA ASP A 216 -9.19 -28.08 22.83
C ASP A 216 -8.41 -26.76 22.97
N ILE A 217 -8.18 -26.06 21.84
CA ILE A 217 -7.58 -24.73 21.83
C ILE A 217 -8.67 -23.68 21.70
N TYR A 218 -8.84 -22.89 22.77
CA TYR A 218 -9.84 -21.83 22.88
C TYR A 218 -9.18 -20.45 22.89
N ILE A 219 -9.81 -19.50 22.20
CA ILE A 219 -9.37 -18.09 22.19
C ILE A 219 -10.60 -17.15 22.33
N ASN A 220 -10.37 -15.94 22.84
CA ASN A 220 -11.39 -14.89 22.86
C ASN A 220 -11.35 -14.09 21.55
N ALA A 221 -12.27 -14.37 20.62
CA ALA A 221 -12.19 -13.83 19.27
C ALA A 221 -13.55 -13.66 18.61
N ASP A 222 -13.59 -12.87 17.55
CA ASP A 222 -14.73 -12.84 16.62
C ASP A 222 -14.68 -14.07 15.71
N LYS A 223 -15.66 -14.96 15.87
CA LYS A 223 -15.74 -16.23 15.14
C LYS A 223 -15.79 -16.03 13.63
N THR A 224 -16.56 -15.06 13.15
CA THR A 224 -16.71 -14.77 11.72
C THR A 224 -15.40 -14.23 11.14
N GLY A 225 -14.76 -13.32 11.87
CA GLY A 225 -13.45 -12.77 11.48
C GLY A 225 -12.39 -13.86 11.37
N LEU A 226 -12.25 -14.72 12.41
CA LEU A 226 -11.28 -15.81 12.37
C LEU A 226 -11.56 -16.84 11.27
N THR A 227 -12.84 -17.18 11.05
CA THR A 227 -13.21 -18.05 9.92
C THR A 227 -12.72 -17.43 8.60
N SER A 228 -12.94 -16.12 8.42
CA SER A 228 -12.43 -15.41 7.23
C SER A 228 -10.90 -15.45 7.12
N VAL A 229 -10.16 -15.36 8.24
CA VAL A 229 -8.69 -15.49 8.24
C VAL A 229 -8.26 -16.84 7.69
N PHE A 230 -8.75 -17.94 8.26
CA PHE A 230 -8.35 -19.28 7.86
C PHE A 230 -8.78 -19.59 6.42
N VAL A 231 -10.00 -19.23 6.03
CA VAL A 231 -10.47 -19.40 4.64
C VAL A 231 -9.58 -18.62 3.66
N ASN A 232 -9.27 -17.36 3.92
CA ASN A 232 -8.41 -16.56 3.04
C ASN A 232 -7.00 -17.13 2.89
N LEU A 233 -6.42 -17.69 3.96
CA LEU A 233 -5.09 -18.31 3.89
C LEU A 233 -5.11 -19.65 3.16
N ILE A 234 -6.10 -20.50 3.43
CA ILE A 234 -6.24 -21.81 2.76
C ILE A 234 -6.55 -21.60 1.27
N ASP A 235 -7.46 -20.69 0.92
CA ASP A 235 -7.77 -20.37 -0.47
C ASP A 235 -6.57 -19.80 -1.22
N ASN A 236 -5.74 -18.97 -0.56
CA ASN A 236 -4.50 -18.49 -1.15
C ASN A 236 -3.51 -19.64 -1.39
N ALA A 237 -3.31 -20.53 -0.43
CA ALA A 237 -2.46 -21.70 -0.60
C ALA A 237 -2.90 -22.55 -1.78
N ILE A 238 -4.20 -22.90 -1.86
CA ILE A 238 -4.79 -23.68 -2.99
C ILE A 238 -4.61 -22.94 -4.32
N LYS A 239 -4.82 -21.64 -4.33
CA LYS A 239 -4.81 -20.81 -5.52
C LYS A 239 -3.43 -20.73 -6.15
N TYR A 240 -2.39 -20.57 -5.32
CA TYR A 240 -1.02 -20.37 -5.79
C TYR A 240 -0.20 -21.65 -5.87
N SER A 241 -0.69 -22.76 -5.34
CA SER A 241 -0.13 -24.09 -5.53
C SER A 241 -0.49 -24.68 -6.90
N GLU A 242 0.40 -25.49 -7.42
CA GLU A 242 0.15 -26.29 -8.62
C GLU A 242 -0.67 -27.55 -8.30
N GLU A 243 -1.07 -28.32 -9.32
CA GLU A 243 -1.73 -29.60 -9.11
C GLU A 243 -0.77 -30.63 -8.52
N ASN A 244 -1.30 -31.53 -7.69
CA ASN A 244 -0.55 -32.60 -7.00
C ASN A 244 0.57 -32.11 -6.04
N THR A 245 0.44 -30.89 -5.50
CA THR A 245 1.31 -30.35 -4.44
C THR A 245 0.71 -30.57 -3.07
N SER A 246 1.52 -30.33 -2.01
CA SER A 246 1.10 -30.47 -0.62
C SER A 246 0.82 -29.13 0.04
N ILE A 247 -0.20 -29.09 0.90
CA ILE A 247 -0.48 -27.98 1.81
C ILE A 247 -0.51 -28.55 3.23
N ASN A 248 0.42 -28.10 4.07
CA ASN A 248 0.48 -28.48 5.47
C ASN A 248 -0.21 -27.40 6.32
N ILE A 249 -1.11 -27.81 7.21
CA ILE A 249 -1.85 -26.93 8.12
C ILE A 249 -1.65 -27.46 9.52
N THR A 250 -1.00 -26.67 10.37
CA THR A 250 -0.69 -27.05 11.75
C THR A 250 -1.31 -26.08 12.72
N LEU A 251 -2.00 -26.57 13.73
CA LEU A 251 -2.45 -25.82 14.91
C LEU A 251 -1.87 -26.48 16.14
N ARG A 252 -1.17 -25.70 16.98
CA ARG A 252 -0.62 -26.17 18.24
C ARG A 252 -0.68 -25.10 19.32
N LYS A 253 -0.74 -25.51 20.56
CA LYS A 253 -0.63 -24.64 21.73
C LYS A 253 0.84 -24.56 22.17
N GLU A 254 1.34 -23.37 22.39
CA GLU A 254 2.67 -23.07 22.92
C GLU A 254 2.47 -22.12 24.11
N ASP A 255 2.54 -22.63 25.34
CA ASP A 255 2.23 -21.89 26.58
C ASP A 255 0.84 -21.23 26.54
N ASP A 256 0.75 -19.91 26.71
CA ASP A 256 -0.49 -19.12 26.67
C ASP A 256 -0.84 -18.64 25.24
N LYS A 257 -0.24 -19.23 24.22
CA LYS A 257 -0.47 -18.86 22.82
C LYS A 257 -0.81 -20.07 21.98
N CYS A 258 -1.61 -19.86 20.96
CA CYS A 258 -1.77 -20.81 19.88
C CYS A 258 -1.00 -20.35 18.65
N LYS A 259 -0.48 -21.30 17.92
CA LYS A 259 0.26 -21.09 16.69
C LYS A 259 -0.41 -21.84 15.56
N PHE A 260 -0.95 -21.10 14.62
CA PHE A 260 -1.47 -21.63 13.36
C PHE A 260 -0.44 -21.42 12.27
N ILE A 261 -0.09 -22.48 11.55
CA ILE A 261 0.89 -22.46 10.47
C ILE A 261 0.24 -23.06 9.24
N ILE A 262 0.37 -22.39 8.11
CA ILE A 262 0.02 -22.92 6.80
C ILE A 262 1.23 -22.81 5.87
N GLU A 263 1.59 -23.94 5.25
CA GLU A 263 2.74 -24.07 4.36
C GLU A 263 2.26 -24.58 3.01
N ASP A 264 2.57 -23.87 1.95
CA ASP A 264 2.29 -24.26 0.57
C ASP A 264 3.58 -24.49 -0.23
N GLU A 265 3.45 -25.20 -1.34
CA GLU A 265 4.50 -25.46 -2.32
C GLU A 265 4.29 -24.58 -3.60
N GLY A 266 3.66 -23.42 -3.45
CA GLY A 266 3.36 -22.51 -4.53
C GLY A 266 4.55 -21.69 -5.05
N ALA A 267 4.26 -20.65 -5.81
CA ALA A 267 5.28 -19.80 -6.43
C ALA A 267 6.14 -18.99 -5.45
N GLY A 268 5.75 -18.95 -4.15
CA GLY A 268 6.40 -18.11 -3.15
C GLY A 268 6.13 -16.61 -3.33
N ILE A 269 6.69 -15.79 -2.43
CA ILE A 269 6.51 -14.34 -2.42
C ILE A 269 7.89 -13.67 -2.41
N PRO A 270 8.22 -12.82 -3.41
CA PRO A 270 9.46 -12.05 -3.45
C PRO A 270 9.65 -11.20 -2.18
N ASN A 271 10.90 -11.07 -1.70
CA ASN A 271 11.18 -10.38 -0.45
C ASN A 271 10.75 -8.90 -0.44
N ASP A 272 10.87 -8.20 -1.57
CA ASP A 272 10.46 -6.81 -1.75
C ASP A 272 8.93 -6.60 -1.82
N GLU A 273 8.17 -7.70 -1.90
CA GLU A 273 6.71 -7.71 -1.95
C GLU A 273 6.06 -8.08 -0.62
N LYS A 274 6.79 -8.72 0.30
CA LYS A 274 6.27 -9.29 1.56
C LYS A 274 5.53 -8.31 2.46
N GLU A 275 5.97 -7.05 2.52
CA GLU A 275 5.27 -6.01 3.28
C GLU A 275 4.04 -5.51 2.54
N LYS A 276 4.10 -5.42 1.21
CA LYS A 276 3.07 -4.82 0.36
C LYS A 276 1.85 -5.72 0.16
N ILE A 277 2.02 -7.05 0.28
CA ILE A 277 0.89 -7.99 0.07
C ILE A 277 -0.24 -7.83 1.08
N PHE A 278 0.03 -7.18 2.23
CA PHE A 278 -0.96 -6.85 3.24
C PHE A 278 -1.65 -5.50 2.98
N ASP A 279 -1.21 -4.74 1.97
CA ASP A 279 -1.86 -3.50 1.57
C ASP A 279 -3.21 -3.78 0.91
N LYS A 280 -4.20 -2.92 1.17
CA LYS A 280 -5.53 -3.00 0.55
C LYS A 280 -5.43 -2.91 -0.97
N PHE A 281 -6.11 -3.85 -1.67
CA PHE A 281 -6.14 -3.97 -3.13
C PHE A 281 -4.79 -4.30 -3.79
N TYR A 282 -3.79 -4.68 -2.97
CA TYR A 282 -2.49 -5.02 -3.52
C TYR A 282 -2.46 -6.43 -4.10
N ARG A 283 -1.75 -6.58 -5.21
CA ARG A 283 -1.53 -7.87 -5.90
C ARG A 283 -0.19 -7.83 -6.62
N ILE A 284 0.57 -8.91 -6.55
CA ILE A 284 1.86 -9.05 -7.23
C ILE A 284 1.67 -9.14 -8.74
N GLY A 285 2.52 -8.45 -9.52
CA GLY A 285 2.56 -8.46 -11.00
C GLY A 285 1.54 -7.52 -11.67
N ASN A 286 1.55 -7.48 -13.01
CA ASN A 286 0.67 -6.64 -13.82
C ASN A 286 -0.66 -7.34 -14.13
N GLU A 287 -1.76 -6.61 -14.20
CA GLU A 287 -3.11 -7.15 -14.48
C GLU A 287 -3.22 -7.90 -15.79
N GLU A 288 -2.53 -7.46 -16.83
CA GLU A 288 -2.58 -8.04 -18.17
C GLU A 288 -1.91 -9.43 -18.27
N THR A 289 -0.99 -9.74 -17.34
CA THR A 289 -0.20 -10.98 -17.34
C THR A 289 -0.58 -11.98 -16.25
N ARG A 290 -1.51 -11.61 -15.36
CA ARG A 290 -1.87 -12.42 -14.18
C ARG A 290 -2.73 -13.64 -14.56
N LYS A 291 -2.25 -14.83 -14.21
CA LYS A 291 -3.01 -16.09 -14.33
C LYS A 291 -4.05 -16.28 -13.23
N ALA A 292 -3.81 -15.76 -12.02
CA ALA A 292 -4.66 -16.00 -10.85
C ALA A 292 -5.65 -14.85 -10.62
N LYS A 293 -6.96 -15.16 -10.53
CA LYS A 293 -8.05 -14.23 -10.21
C LYS A 293 -8.02 -13.83 -8.72
N GLY A 294 -8.61 -12.69 -8.34
CA GLY A 294 -8.76 -12.27 -6.93
C GLY A 294 -8.83 -10.76 -6.74
N THR A 295 -9.32 -10.35 -5.59
CA THR A 295 -9.65 -8.95 -5.25
C THR A 295 -8.51 -8.15 -4.63
N GLY A 296 -7.50 -8.83 -4.05
CA GLY A 296 -6.46 -8.19 -3.25
C GLY A 296 -6.94 -7.74 -1.86
N LEU A 297 -8.05 -8.32 -1.36
CA LEU A 297 -8.56 -8.05 -0.02
C LEU A 297 -8.17 -9.12 1.01
N GLY A 298 -7.96 -10.38 0.61
CA GLY A 298 -7.81 -11.49 1.53
C GLY A 298 -6.72 -11.29 2.57
N LEU A 299 -5.47 -11.03 2.15
CA LEU A 299 -4.36 -10.80 3.08
C LEU A 299 -4.46 -9.49 3.87
N TYR A 300 -5.07 -8.44 3.29
CA TYR A 300 -5.41 -7.23 4.02
C TYR A 300 -6.37 -7.52 5.18
N ILE A 301 -7.42 -8.31 4.93
CA ILE A 301 -8.40 -8.75 5.95
C ILE A 301 -7.68 -9.57 7.03
N VAL A 302 -6.89 -10.57 6.64
CA VAL A 302 -6.10 -11.39 7.55
C VAL A 302 -5.26 -10.52 8.50
N ASN A 303 -4.47 -9.61 7.97
CA ASN A 303 -3.59 -8.76 8.78
C ASN A 303 -4.38 -7.88 9.78
N ASN A 304 -5.51 -7.31 9.35
CA ASN A 304 -6.30 -6.43 10.21
C ASN A 304 -7.06 -7.21 11.29
N ILE A 305 -7.62 -8.37 10.96
CA ILE A 305 -8.29 -9.23 11.95
C ILE A 305 -7.29 -9.73 13.00
N ILE A 306 -6.11 -10.18 12.57
CA ILE A 306 -5.08 -10.65 13.50
C ILE A 306 -4.61 -9.52 14.41
N LYS A 307 -4.39 -8.31 13.90
CA LYS A 307 -4.07 -7.13 14.70
C LYS A 307 -5.18 -6.76 15.68
N TYR A 308 -6.45 -6.83 15.27
CA TYR A 308 -7.58 -6.58 16.15
C TYR A 308 -7.62 -7.56 17.33
N HIS A 309 -7.19 -8.81 17.12
CA HIS A 309 -7.08 -9.84 18.16
C HIS A 309 -5.72 -9.82 18.89
N GLU A 310 -4.93 -8.73 18.73
CA GLU A 310 -3.63 -8.55 19.38
C GLU A 310 -2.62 -9.68 19.04
N GLY A 311 -2.85 -10.33 17.91
CA GLY A 311 -2.00 -11.39 17.38
C GLY A 311 -0.92 -10.86 16.45
N THR A 312 -0.06 -11.78 16.02
CA THR A 312 1.00 -11.50 15.04
C THR A 312 0.88 -12.44 13.84
N ILE A 313 1.25 -11.94 12.67
CA ILE A 313 1.38 -12.73 11.45
C ILE A 313 2.81 -12.61 10.93
N GLU A 314 3.44 -13.75 10.68
CA GLU A 314 4.76 -13.85 10.06
C GLU A 314 4.66 -14.53 8.71
N LEU A 315 5.55 -14.12 7.78
CA LEU A 315 5.66 -14.66 6.44
C LEU A 315 7.08 -15.07 6.14
N LYS A 316 7.27 -16.34 5.78
CA LYS A 316 8.56 -16.90 5.35
C LYS A 316 8.42 -17.62 4.00
N ASN A 317 9.52 -17.78 3.30
CA ASN A 317 9.53 -18.63 2.11
C ASN A 317 9.68 -20.09 2.56
N ASN A 318 8.96 -20.98 1.88
CA ASN A 318 9.10 -22.43 2.05
C ASN A 318 10.29 -22.96 1.22
N THR A 319 10.79 -24.15 1.58
CA THR A 319 11.89 -24.82 0.90
C THR A 319 11.41 -26.16 0.34
N PRO A 320 11.63 -26.47 -0.96
CA PRO A 320 12.46 -25.73 -1.92
C PRO A 320 11.77 -24.50 -2.53
N GLN A 321 10.44 -24.42 -2.49
CA GLN A 321 9.62 -23.34 -3.04
C GLN A 321 8.30 -23.25 -2.29
N GLY A 322 7.70 -22.06 -2.20
CA GLY A 322 6.38 -21.86 -1.59
C GLY A 322 6.38 -20.79 -0.52
N THR A 323 5.31 -20.78 0.28
CA THR A 323 5.05 -19.76 1.30
C THR A 323 4.69 -20.42 2.63
N ILE A 324 5.16 -19.85 3.74
CA ILE A 324 4.79 -20.21 5.10
C ILE A 324 4.18 -18.98 5.76
N PHE A 325 2.89 -19.05 6.10
CA PHE A 325 2.24 -18.10 7.00
C PHE A 325 2.15 -18.67 8.39
N THR A 326 2.55 -17.90 9.39
CA THR A 326 2.44 -18.24 10.80
C THR A 326 1.62 -17.17 11.50
N ILE A 327 0.54 -17.56 12.16
CA ILE A 327 -0.29 -16.70 13.01
C ILE A 327 -0.11 -17.13 14.47
N ILE A 328 0.05 -16.14 15.35
CA ILE A 328 0.16 -16.36 16.79
C ILE A 328 -0.94 -15.53 17.46
N LEU A 329 -1.76 -16.19 18.29
CA LEU A 329 -2.86 -15.58 19.05
C LEU A 329 -2.77 -16.01 20.51
N ASN A 330 -3.31 -15.20 21.44
CA ASN A 330 -3.38 -15.55 22.85
C ASN A 330 -4.53 -16.54 23.10
N THR A 331 -4.27 -17.60 23.88
CA THR A 331 -5.30 -18.57 24.28
C THR A 331 -6.02 -18.11 25.54
N ILE A 332 -7.22 -18.64 25.75
CA ILE A 332 -7.91 -18.59 27.03
C ILE A 332 -7.41 -19.76 27.85
N ASN A 333 -7.05 -19.54 29.11
CA ASN A 333 -6.65 -20.59 30.06
C ASN A 333 -7.87 -21.36 30.57
#